data_a23d3c8b3e8de2978f083c9bf34ab276
#
_entry.id   a23d3c8b3e8de2978f083c9bf34ab276
#
_cell.length_a   1.000
_cell.length_b   1.000
_cell.length_c   1.000
_cell.angle_alpha   90.00
_cell.angle_beta   90.00
_cell.angle_gamma   90.00
#
_symmetry.space_group_name_H-M   'P 1'
#
loop_
_entity.id
_entity.type
_entity.pdbx_description
1 polymer ?
#
loop_
_entity_poly.entity_id
_entity_poly.type
_entity_poly.pdbx_seq_one_letter_code
_entity_poly.pdbx_strand_id
1 'polypeptide(L)'
;MFTVKRLEEFIPANHPLRPVREMVNDALRRLDGLFERMYAPNDKGGRPSIAPEKLARAMLLQVFYSIRSERQLMEQVQYKLLFRWFIGLSMDDAVWVPTVFSKSRERLIEHDVVVALFNEIV
;
A
#
# COMPACT_ATOMS: atom_id res chain seq x y z
N MET A 1 -28.58 -14.40 7.83
CA MET A 1 -27.89 -15.12 6.74
C MET A 1 -26.57 -14.45 6.46
N PHE A 2 -25.50 -15.23 6.42
CA PHE A 2 -24.18 -14.67 6.14
C PHE A 2 -23.93 -14.68 4.64
N THR A 3 -23.46 -13.54 4.15
CA THR A 3 -23.00 -13.46 2.78
C THR A 3 -21.50 -13.26 2.81
N VAL A 4 -20.77 -14.20 2.22
CA VAL A 4 -19.32 -14.09 2.13
C VAL A 4 -18.99 -13.49 0.78
N LYS A 5 -18.38 -12.31 0.80
CA LYS A 5 -17.96 -11.62 -0.42
C LYS A 5 -16.53 -11.17 -0.26
N ARG A 6 -15.74 -11.33 -1.31
CA ARG A 6 -14.39 -10.79 -1.36
C ARG A 6 -14.47 -9.29 -1.65
N LEU A 7 -13.48 -8.53 -1.18
CA LEU A 7 -13.40 -7.10 -1.52
C LEU A 7 -13.44 -6.88 -3.02
N GLU A 8 -12.84 -7.77 -3.78
CA GLU A 8 -12.83 -7.72 -5.23
C GLU A 8 -14.24 -7.60 -5.82
N GLU A 9 -15.20 -8.23 -5.21
CA GLU A 9 -16.57 -8.24 -5.69
C GLU A 9 -17.31 -6.94 -5.42
N PHE A 10 -16.84 -6.14 -4.47
CA PHE A 10 -17.45 -4.85 -4.15
C PHE A 10 -16.98 -3.73 -5.09
N ILE A 11 -15.90 -3.96 -5.82
CA ILE A 11 -15.33 -2.91 -6.67
C ILE A 11 -15.91 -3.06 -8.08
N PRO A 12 -16.56 -2.02 -8.62
CA PRO A 12 -17.12 -2.11 -9.97
C PRO A 12 -16.07 -2.50 -11.01
N ALA A 13 -16.48 -3.29 -11.99
CA ALA A 13 -15.57 -3.77 -13.02
C ALA A 13 -14.95 -2.64 -13.83
N ASN A 14 -15.63 -1.51 -13.91
CA ASN A 14 -15.16 -0.36 -14.68
C ASN A 14 -14.56 0.75 -13.82
N HIS A 15 -14.25 0.46 -12.56
CA HIS A 15 -13.70 1.48 -11.68
C HIS A 15 -12.32 1.92 -12.17
N PRO A 16 -12.04 3.25 -12.18
CA PRO A 16 -10.78 3.77 -12.68
C PRO A 16 -9.53 3.24 -12.00
N LEU A 17 -9.63 2.82 -10.74
CA LEU A 17 -8.48 2.27 -10.03
C LEU A 17 -8.12 0.85 -10.43
N ARG A 18 -8.97 0.15 -11.17
CA ARG A 18 -8.63 -1.21 -11.59
C ARG A 18 -7.42 -1.25 -12.52
N PRO A 19 -7.37 -0.48 -13.61
CA PRO A 19 -6.16 -0.47 -14.43
C PRO A 19 -4.95 0.10 -13.68
N VAL A 20 -5.17 1.06 -12.79
CA VAL A 20 -4.07 1.60 -11.97
C VAL A 20 -3.49 0.52 -11.07
N ARG A 21 -4.35 -0.29 -10.46
CA ARG A 21 -3.90 -1.37 -9.58
C ARG A 21 -3.06 -2.38 -10.36
N GLU A 22 -3.45 -2.68 -11.59
CA GLU A 22 -2.67 -3.58 -12.45
C GLU A 22 -1.29 -3.00 -12.75
N MET A 23 -1.23 -1.72 -13.08
CA MET A 23 0.04 -1.03 -13.32
C MET A 23 0.93 -1.06 -12.09
N VAL A 24 0.34 -0.84 -10.92
CA VAL A 24 1.07 -0.87 -9.66
C VAL A 24 1.57 -2.29 -9.36
N ASN A 25 0.73 -3.30 -9.60
CA ASN A 25 1.15 -4.69 -9.43
C ASN A 25 2.39 -5.00 -10.26
N ASP A 26 2.40 -4.57 -11.52
CA ASP A 26 3.54 -4.81 -12.41
C ASP A 26 4.78 -4.06 -11.95
N ALA A 27 4.61 -2.80 -11.55
CA ALA A 27 5.71 -1.98 -11.08
C ALA A 27 6.34 -2.57 -9.83
N LEU A 28 5.52 -3.03 -8.89
CA LEU A 28 6.02 -3.61 -7.65
C LEU A 28 6.76 -4.92 -7.90
N ARG A 29 6.32 -5.71 -8.87
CA ARG A 29 7.05 -6.93 -9.22
C ARG A 29 8.44 -6.61 -9.76
N ARG A 30 8.56 -5.55 -10.57
CA ARG A 30 9.86 -5.14 -11.11
C ARG A 30 10.80 -4.61 -10.03
N LEU A 31 10.25 -4.11 -8.92
CA LEU A 31 11.03 -3.58 -7.81
C LEU A 31 11.28 -4.58 -6.69
N ASP A 32 10.90 -5.83 -6.88
CA ASP A 32 10.98 -6.84 -5.84
C ASP A 32 12.40 -6.99 -5.28
N GLY A 33 13.40 -7.00 -6.15
CA GLY A 33 14.80 -7.07 -5.71
C GLY A 33 15.22 -5.89 -4.85
N LEU A 34 14.68 -4.71 -5.13
CA LEU A 34 14.98 -3.53 -4.33
C LEU A 34 14.38 -3.67 -2.93
N PHE A 35 13.16 -4.15 -2.84
CA PHE A 35 12.51 -4.39 -1.55
C PHE A 35 13.29 -5.43 -0.74
N GLU A 36 13.74 -6.50 -1.37
CA GLU A 36 14.53 -7.52 -0.69
C GLU A 36 15.81 -6.96 -0.11
N ARG A 37 16.50 -6.12 -0.85
CA ARG A 37 17.72 -5.50 -0.35
C ARG A 37 17.48 -4.58 0.83
N MET A 38 16.34 -3.86 0.79
CA MET A 38 15.99 -2.93 1.84
C MET A 38 15.65 -3.63 3.15
N TYR A 39 15.07 -4.82 3.06
CA TYR A 39 14.66 -5.59 4.23
C TYR A 39 15.42 -6.88 4.38
N ALA A 40 16.65 -6.94 3.86
CA ALA A 40 17.48 -8.13 3.99
C ALA A 40 17.67 -8.48 5.47
N PRO A 41 17.65 -9.77 5.77
CA PRO A 41 17.88 -10.19 7.15
C PRO A 41 19.34 -9.92 7.52
N ASN A 42 19.55 -8.86 8.16
CA ASN A 42 20.82 -8.64 8.80
C ASN A 42 20.49 -8.42 10.22
N ASP A 43 21.27 -8.36 10.85
CA ASP A 43 21.45 -8.12 12.20
C ASP A 43 20.40 -7.38 12.92
N LYS A 44 19.77 -6.43 12.46
CA LYS A 44 18.92 -5.57 13.24
C LYS A 44 17.50 -5.76 12.92
N GLY A 45 17.26 -6.80 12.15
CA GLY A 45 16.09 -6.62 11.54
C GLY A 45 14.95 -7.13 12.15
N GLY A 46 14.33 -6.98 12.66
CA GLY A 46 13.00 -7.42 12.80
C GLY A 46 12.23 -7.29 11.53
N ARG A 47 11.14 -7.95 11.45
CA ARG A 47 10.24 -7.80 10.32
C ARG A 47 9.72 -6.38 10.27
N PRO A 48 9.59 -5.80 9.08
CA PRO A 48 8.96 -4.49 8.98
C PRO A 48 7.53 -4.56 9.48
N SER A 49 7.09 -3.52 10.15
CA SER A 49 5.74 -3.45 10.67
C SER A 49 4.70 -3.40 9.56
N ILE A 50 5.07 -2.87 8.40
CA ILE A 50 4.20 -2.79 7.25
C ILE A 50 4.95 -3.38 6.06
N ALA A 51 4.30 -4.30 5.35
CA ALA A 51 4.90 -4.86 4.14
C ALA A 51 5.16 -3.74 3.14
N PRO A 52 6.34 -3.72 2.50
CA PRO A 52 6.70 -2.62 1.60
C PRO A 52 5.70 -2.41 0.47
N GLU A 53 5.16 -3.48 -0.09
CA GLU A 53 4.20 -3.38 -1.18
C GLU A 53 2.92 -2.70 -0.72
N LYS A 54 2.44 -3.02 0.47
CA LYS A 54 1.24 -2.41 1.02
C LYS A 54 1.47 -0.95 1.35
N LEU A 55 2.64 -0.65 1.90
CA LEU A 55 3.01 0.72 2.22
C LEU A 55 3.06 1.58 0.96
N ALA A 56 3.68 1.08 -0.11
CA ALA A 56 3.76 1.81 -1.37
C ALA A 56 2.38 2.08 -1.95
N ARG A 57 1.48 1.11 -1.89
CA ARG A 57 0.11 1.28 -2.39
C ARG A 57 -0.64 2.33 -1.58
N ALA A 58 -0.48 2.32 -0.26
CA ALA A 58 -1.11 3.33 0.59
C ALA A 58 -0.59 4.73 0.28
N MET A 59 0.70 4.86 0.03
CA MET A 59 1.28 6.15 -0.36
C MET A 59 0.73 6.65 -1.69
N LEU A 60 0.51 5.75 -2.64
CA LEU A 60 -0.09 6.12 -3.91
C LEU A 60 -1.52 6.62 -3.72
N LEU A 61 -2.30 5.99 -2.86
CA LEU A 61 -3.65 6.48 -2.55
C LEU A 61 -3.60 7.88 -1.96
N GLN A 62 -2.62 8.13 -1.10
CA GLN A 62 -2.47 9.46 -0.52
C GLN A 62 -2.26 10.51 -1.61
N VAL A 63 -1.45 10.21 -2.61
CA VAL A 63 -1.21 11.11 -3.72
C VAL A 63 -2.44 11.23 -4.62
N PHE A 64 -3.05 10.12 -5.03
CA PHE A 64 -4.16 10.12 -5.96
C PHE A 64 -5.38 10.86 -5.42
N TYR A 65 -5.62 10.77 -4.12
CA TYR A 65 -6.79 11.38 -3.48
C TYR A 65 -6.44 12.64 -2.70
N SER A 66 -5.21 13.12 -2.80
CA SER A 66 -4.76 14.35 -2.15
C SER A 66 -5.05 14.37 -0.65
N ILE A 67 -4.76 13.25 0.00
CA ILE A 67 -4.98 13.12 1.44
C ILE A 67 -3.81 13.78 2.17
N ARG A 68 -4.12 14.76 3.00
CA ARG A 68 -3.10 15.62 3.58
C ARG A 68 -2.32 15.02 4.74
N SER A 69 -2.91 14.11 5.50
CA SER A 69 -2.23 13.58 6.67
C SER A 69 -2.34 12.07 6.72
N GLU A 70 -1.38 11.46 7.39
CA GLU A 70 -1.37 10.02 7.60
C GLU A 70 -2.55 9.58 8.46
N ARG A 71 -2.98 10.43 9.40
CA ARG A 71 -4.15 10.14 10.21
C ARG A 71 -5.40 10.01 9.35
N GLN A 72 -5.61 10.97 8.44
CA GLN A 72 -6.75 10.92 7.54
C GLN A 72 -6.68 9.71 6.60
N LEU A 73 -5.48 9.39 6.14
CA LEU A 73 -5.29 8.21 5.29
C LEU A 73 -5.67 6.95 6.04
N MET A 74 -5.21 6.79 7.27
CA MET A 74 -5.52 5.59 8.06
C MET A 74 -7.02 5.49 8.35
N GLU A 75 -7.69 6.61 8.62
CA GLU A 75 -9.13 6.61 8.78
C GLU A 75 -9.85 6.14 7.53
N GLN A 76 -9.44 6.65 6.38
CA GLN A 76 -10.07 6.24 5.13
C GLN A 76 -9.82 4.78 4.80
N VAL A 77 -8.63 4.29 5.08
CA VAL A 77 -8.32 2.86 4.91
C VAL A 77 -9.19 2.02 5.85
N GLN A 78 -9.46 2.53 7.05
CA GLN A 78 -10.30 1.80 8.01
C GLN A 78 -11.72 1.61 7.47
N TYR A 79 -12.27 2.61 6.82
CA TYR A 79 -13.70 2.59 6.50
C TYR A 79 -14.03 2.41 5.02
N LYS A 80 -13.08 2.57 4.11
CA LYS A 80 -13.36 2.46 2.68
C LYS A 80 -12.89 1.14 2.11
N LEU A 81 -13.83 0.35 1.61
CA LEU A 81 -13.51 -0.94 1.00
C LEU A 81 -12.60 -0.78 -0.21
N LEU A 82 -12.80 0.28 -0.99
CA LEU A 82 -11.98 0.57 -2.15
C LEU A 82 -10.51 0.70 -1.77
N PHE A 83 -10.21 1.41 -0.68
CA PHE A 83 -8.84 1.60 -0.23
C PHE A 83 -8.23 0.29 0.25
N ARG A 84 -9.00 -0.50 1.01
CA ARG A 84 -8.54 -1.81 1.46
C ARG A 84 -8.22 -2.73 0.30
N TRP A 85 -9.10 -2.73 -0.70
CA TRP A 85 -8.89 -3.53 -1.89
C TRP A 85 -7.61 -3.11 -2.63
N PHE A 86 -7.41 -1.81 -2.81
CA PHE A 86 -6.24 -1.31 -3.53
C PHE A 86 -4.93 -1.66 -2.81
N ILE A 87 -4.91 -1.56 -1.49
CA ILE A 87 -3.73 -1.86 -0.68
C ILE A 87 -3.49 -3.36 -0.56
N GLY A 88 -4.55 -4.15 -0.59
CA GLY A 88 -4.47 -5.58 -0.38
C GLY A 88 -4.77 -6.01 1.05
N LEU A 89 -5.52 -5.20 1.77
CA LEU A 89 -5.97 -5.56 3.12
C LEU A 89 -7.33 -6.23 3.04
N SER A 90 -7.54 -7.25 3.83
CA SER A 90 -8.86 -7.86 3.94
C SER A 90 -9.76 -7.04 4.84
N MET A 91 -11.04 -7.37 4.88
CA MET A 91 -11.99 -6.66 5.74
C MET A 91 -11.66 -6.82 7.23
N ASP A 92 -10.99 -7.91 7.58
CA ASP A 92 -10.66 -8.19 8.98
C ASP A 92 -9.30 -7.67 9.40
N ASP A 93 -8.48 -7.23 8.46
CA ASP A 93 -7.14 -6.75 8.80
C ASP A 93 -7.22 -5.42 9.55
N ALA A 94 -6.43 -5.32 10.61
CA ALA A 94 -6.30 -4.07 11.34
C ALA A 94 -5.51 -3.05 10.51
N VAL A 95 -5.91 -1.79 10.62
CA VAL A 95 -5.19 -0.71 9.96
C VAL A 95 -4.08 -0.21 10.87
N TRP A 96 -2.98 0.21 10.28
CA TRP A 96 -1.83 0.68 11.02
C TRP A 96 -2.13 2.01 11.72
N VAL A 97 -1.45 2.24 12.85
CA VAL A 97 -1.54 3.55 13.48
C VAL A 97 -0.69 4.55 12.70
N PRO A 98 -1.06 5.84 12.71
CA PRO A 98 -0.36 6.83 11.88
C PRO A 98 1.14 6.94 12.12
N THR A 99 1.60 6.81 13.36
CA THR A 99 3.02 6.91 13.66
C THR A 99 3.84 5.77 13.05
N VAL A 100 3.29 4.55 13.06
CA VAL A 100 3.95 3.41 12.43
C VAL A 100 4.02 3.61 10.93
N PHE A 101 2.93 4.11 10.35
CA PHE A 101 2.90 4.39 8.91
C PHE A 101 3.96 5.44 8.54
N SER A 102 4.04 6.53 9.30
CA SER A 102 4.99 7.61 9.01
C SER A 102 6.43 7.14 9.08
N LYS A 103 6.76 6.34 10.09
CA LYS A 103 8.12 5.80 10.21
C LYS A 103 8.48 4.88 9.06
N SER A 104 7.54 4.04 8.68
CA SER A 104 7.77 3.10 7.57
C SER A 104 7.90 3.85 6.25
N ARG A 105 7.13 4.92 6.06
CA ARG A 105 7.21 5.75 4.87
C ARG A 105 8.58 6.42 4.75
N GLU A 106 9.10 6.95 5.86
CA GLU A 106 10.43 7.55 5.86
C GLU A 106 11.49 6.55 5.43
N ARG A 107 11.37 5.31 5.87
CA ARG A 107 12.30 4.25 5.49
C ARG A 107 12.27 3.99 3.98
N LEU A 108 11.09 3.98 3.38
CA LEU A 108 10.97 3.84 1.93
C LEU A 108 11.62 5.02 1.20
N ILE A 109 11.41 6.22 1.70
CA ILE A 109 11.97 7.42 1.09
C ILE A 109 13.49 7.39 1.15
N GLU A 110 14.06 6.99 2.27
CA GLU A 110 15.51 6.88 2.44
C GLU A 110 16.15 5.93 1.45
N HIS A 111 15.44 4.91 1.02
CA HIS A 111 15.95 3.92 0.07
C HIS A 111 15.57 4.21 -1.38
N ASP A 112 15.06 5.40 -1.64
CA ASP A 112 14.68 5.85 -2.99
C ASP A 112 13.64 4.96 -3.66
N VAL A 113 12.91 4.18 -2.87
CA VAL A 113 11.88 3.28 -3.41
C VAL A 113 10.74 4.07 -4.04
N VAL A 114 10.39 5.21 -3.42
CA VAL A 114 9.28 6.02 -3.92
C VAL A 114 9.60 6.54 -5.31
N VAL A 115 10.81 7.04 -5.53
CA VAL A 115 11.23 7.54 -6.84
C VAL A 115 11.22 6.42 -7.87
N ALA A 116 11.77 5.26 -7.49
CA ALA A 116 11.79 4.11 -8.38
C ALA A 116 10.37 3.66 -8.75
N LEU A 117 9.48 3.63 -7.78
CA LEU A 117 8.09 3.23 -8.01
C LEU A 117 7.39 4.18 -8.98
N PHE A 118 7.52 5.49 -8.76
CA PHE A 118 6.90 6.46 -9.65
C PHE A 118 7.47 6.38 -11.06
N ASN A 119 8.76 6.15 -11.19
CA ASN A 119 9.39 6.01 -12.49
C ASN A 119 8.86 4.78 -13.25
N GLU A 120 8.54 3.71 -12.53
CA GLU A 120 8.00 2.50 -13.16
C GLU A 120 6.55 2.68 -13.58
N ILE A 121 5.79 3.50 -12.87
CA ILE A 121 4.37 3.69 -13.15
C ILE A 121 4.14 4.71 -14.25
N VAL A 122 4.96 5.75 -14.30
CA VAL A 122 4.82 6.82 -15.30
C VAL A 122 5.42 6.44 -16.68
#